data_aa17f64dab87c8a8a9fc1ee566fb4528
#
_entry.id   aa17f64dab87c8a8a9fc1ee566fb4528
#
_cell.length_a   1.000
_cell.length_b   1.000
_cell.length_c   1.000
_cell.angle_alpha   90.00
_cell.angle_beta   90.00
_cell.angle_gamma   90.00
#
_symmetry.space_group_name_H-M   'P 1'
#
loop_
_entity.id
_entity.type
_entity.pdbx_description
1 polymer ?
#
loop_
_entity_poly.entity_id
_entity_poly.type
_entity_poly.pdbx_seq_one_letter_code
_entity_poly.pdbx_strand_id
1 'polypeptide(L)'
;MKNRTVLLYMTFVFLSNFSTILYFLTVYLEFVGFSMVAISSMMIAYQVSKFILEVPTGYIADRFGRKTSGLVGVVGMLGYYAALLFARSPLLLIGAFALKGFAVACVSGSIEAIYIDSVSQDQLVRLNVVE
;
A
#
# COMPACT_ATOMS: atom_id res chain seq x y z
N MET A 1 8.22 -6.38 25.37
CA MET A 1 7.91 -6.69 23.94
C MET A 1 7.09 -5.57 23.28
N LYS A 2 6.12 -4.97 23.94
CA LYS A 2 5.23 -3.90 23.42
C LYS A 2 5.98 -2.73 22.74
N ASN A 3 7.01 -2.20 23.38
CA ASN A 3 7.76 -1.06 22.84
C ASN A 3 8.48 -1.37 21.53
N ARG A 4 8.92 -2.61 21.33
CA ARG A 4 9.63 -3.03 20.11
C ARG A 4 8.67 -3.16 18.92
N THR A 5 7.49 -3.75 19.13
CA THR A 5 6.45 -3.88 18.08
C THR A 5 5.90 -2.52 17.68
N VAL A 6 5.62 -1.65 18.66
CA VAL A 6 5.18 -0.27 18.41
C VAL A 6 6.25 0.51 17.66
N LEU A 7 7.51 0.40 18.09
CA LEU A 7 8.62 1.07 17.43
C LEU A 7 8.79 0.60 15.99
N LEU A 8 8.74 -0.70 15.75
CA LEU A 8 8.82 -1.27 14.40
C LEU A 8 7.68 -0.79 13.50
N TYR A 9 6.45 -0.75 14.03
CA TYR A 9 5.30 -0.23 13.30
C TYR A 9 5.46 1.25 12.97
N MET A 10 5.83 2.08 13.94
CA MET A 10 6.05 3.52 13.73
C MET A 10 7.17 3.77 12.72
N THR A 11 8.26 3.02 12.82
CA THR A 11 9.37 3.10 11.84
C THR A 11 8.90 2.69 10.44
N PHE A 12 8.11 1.64 10.33
CA PHE A 12 7.55 1.20 9.06
C PHE A 12 6.62 2.27 8.46
N VAL A 13 5.69 2.82 9.25
CA VAL A 13 4.78 3.89 8.81
C VAL A 13 5.57 5.13 8.39
N PHE A 14 6.57 5.52 9.16
CA PHE A 14 7.44 6.65 8.83
C PHE A 14 8.17 6.45 7.51
N LEU A 15 8.82 5.29 7.32
CA LEU A 15 9.53 4.96 6.09
C LEU A 15 8.59 4.83 4.88
N SER A 16 7.39 4.29 5.08
CA SER A 16 6.37 4.17 4.03
C SER A 16 5.84 5.53 3.57
N ASN A 17 5.76 6.50 4.47
CA ASN A 17 5.35 7.87 4.15
C ASN A 17 6.50 8.72 3.59
N PHE A 18 7.74 8.28 3.70
CA PHE A 18 8.90 8.96 3.12
C PHE A 18 9.00 8.72 1.61
N SER A 19 7.92 9.08 0.91
CA SER A 19 7.74 8.82 -0.53
C SER A 19 8.51 9.78 -1.42
N THR A 20 9.80 9.97 -1.16
CA THR A 20 10.71 10.73 -2.03
C THR A 20 10.71 10.18 -3.46
N ILE A 21 10.48 8.88 -3.62
CA ILE A 21 10.36 8.18 -4.91
C ILE A 21 9.26 8.78 -5.79
N LEU A 22 8.14 9.26 -5.23
CA LEU A 22 7.05 9.86 -6.01
C LEU A 22 7.48 11.16 -6.71
N TYR A 23 8.30 11.97 -6.07
CA TYR A 23 8.82 13.19 -6.66
C TYR A 23 9.78 12.89 -7.80
N PHE A 24 10.71 11.97 -7.59
CA PHE A 24 11.63 11.51 -8.67
C PHE A 24 10.88 10.87 -9.83
N LEU A 25 9.83 10.09 -9.56
CA LEU A 25 9.02 9.47 -10.58
C LEU A 25 8.28 10.52 -11.44
N THR A 26 7.77 11.59 -10.82
CA THR A 26 7.12 12.69 -11.55
C THR A 26 8.09 13.36 -12.50
N VAL A 27 9.29 13.70 -12.00
CA VAL A 27 10.35 14.33 -12.82
C VAL A 27 10.81 13.38 -13.95
N TYR A 28 10.92 12.08 -13.65
CA TYR A 28 11.26 11.07 -14.64
C TYR A 28 10.21 10.97 -15.76
N LEU A 29 8.93 10.93 -15.42
CA LEU A 29 7.85 10.86 -16.40
C LEU A 29 7.78 12.11 -17.28
N GLU A 30 8.05 13.28 -16.70
CA GLU A 30 8.17 14.54 -17.45
C GLU A 30 9.37 14.49 -18.41
N PHE A 31 10.51 14.01 -17.95
CA PHE A 31 11.72 13.84 -18.77
C PHE A 31 11.49 12.86 -19.93
N VAL A 32 10.71 11.81 -19.72
CA VAL A 32 10.33 10.85 -20.77
C VAL A 32 9.37 11.46 -21.80
N GLY A 33 8.80 12.65 -21.51
CA GLY A 33 7.96 13.40 -22.44
C GLY A 33 6.46 13.29 -22.20
N PHE A 34 6.04 12.79 -21.01
CA PHE A 34 4.62 12.80 -20.65
C PHE A 34 4.19 14.20 -20.22
N SER A 35 3.00 14.64 -20.69
CA SER A 35 2.43 15.91 -20.30
C SER A 35 2.05 15.92 -18.81
N MET A 36 2.08 17.08 -18.18
CA MET A 36 1.63 17.24 -16.79
C MET A 36 0.20 16.76 -16.56
N VAL A 37 -0.68 16.91 -17.56
CA VAL A 37 -2.06 16.40 -17.51
C VAL A 37 -2.08 14.87 -17.43
N ALA A 38 -1.25 14.20 -18.22
CA ALA A 38 -1.14 12.74 -18.18
C ALA A 38 -0.60 12.25 -16.83
N ILE A 39 0.44 12.91 -16.30
CA ILE A 39 1.02 12.58 -14.99
C ILE A 39 0.00 12.79 -13.88
N SER A 40 -0.73 13.89 -13.89
CA SER A 40 -1.80 14.16 -12.92
C SER A 40 -2.91 13.13 -13.00
N SER A 41 -3.30 12.70 -14.21
CA SER A 41 -4.29 11.62 -14.38
C SER A 41 -3.83 10.29 -13.80
N MET A 42 -2.54 9.95 -13.92
CA MET A 42 -1.95 8.76 -13.30
C MET A 42 -2.01 8.84 -11.77
N MET A 43 -1.70 10.00 -11.19
CA MET A 43 -1.77 10.21 -9.74
C MET A 43 -3.21 10.15 -9.23
N ILE A 44 -4.16 10.71 -9.96
CA ILE A 44 -5.60 10.60 -9.64
C ILE A 44 -6.04 9.13 -9.69
N ALA A 45 -5.67 8.39 -10.74
CA ALA A 45 -6.00 6.97 -10.86
C ALA A 45 -5.48 6.15 -9.69
N TYR A 46 -4.26 6.43 -9.21
CA TYR A 46 -3.68 5.81 -8.01
C TYR A 46 -4.53 6.10 -6.76
N GLN A 47 -4.82 7.37 -6.49
CA GLN A 47 -5.55 7.76 -5.28
C GLN A 47 -7.00 7.27 -5.28
N VAL A 48 -7.69 7.38 -6.41
CA VAL A 48 -9.08 6.90 -6.57
C VAL A 48 -9.13 5.38 -6.40
N SER A 49 -8.22 4.65 -7.05
CA SER A 49 -8.15 3.20 -6.93
C SER A 49 -7.88 2.76 -5.49
N LYS A 50 -6.91 3.40 -4.82
CA LYS A 50 -6.63 3.14 -3.40
C LYS A 50 -7.87 3.36 -2.55
N PHE A 51 -8.53 4.51 -2.67
CA PHE A 51 -9.69 4.87 -1.87
C PHE A 51 -10.87 3.91 -2.07
N ILE A 52 -11.22 3.62 -3.32
CA ILE A 52 -12.35 2.72 -3.64
C ILE A 52 -12.07 1.29 -3.17
N LEU A 53 -10.82 0.83 -3.31
CA LEU A 53 -10.46 -0.56 -3.03
C LEU A 53 -10.06 -0.82 -1.58
N GLU A 54 -9.92 0.20 -0.75
CA GLU A 54 -9.57 0.06 0.67
C GLU A 54 -10.61 -0.77 1.44
N VAL A 55 -11.90 -0.52 1.21
CA VAL A 55 -12.98 -1.28 1.86
C VAL A 55 -13.07 -2.72 1.34
N PRO A 56 -13.12 -3.00 0.00
CA PRO A 56 -13.13 -4.36 -0.51
C PRO A 56 -11.91 -5.18 -0.13
N THR A 57 -10.72 -4.57 -0.13
CA THR A 57 -9.49 -5.30 0.24
C THR A 57 -9.42 -5.62 1.72
N GLY A 58 -9.96 -4.76 2.58
CA GLY A 58 -10.15 -5.05 4.01
C GLY A 58 -11.03 -6.29 4.20
N TYR A 59 -12.17 -6.36 3.54
CA TYR A 59 -13.06 -7.54 3.58
C TYR A 59 -12.36 -8.81 3.07
N ILE A 60 -11.57 -8.72 1.99
CA ILE A 60 -10.78 -9.84 1.48
C ILE A 60 -9.73 -10.29 2.50
N ALA A 61 -9.06 -9.36 3.16
CA ALA A 61 -8.07 -9.66 4.20
C ALA A 61 -8.70 -10.40 5.39
N ASP A 62 -9.90 -10.01 5.81
CA ASP A 62 -10.62 -10.66 6.90
C ASP A 62 -11.10 -12.07 6.53
N ARG A 63 -11.52 -12.30 5.28
CA ARG A 63 -12.05 -13.59 4.82
C ARG A 63 -10.97 -14.60 4.42
N PHE A 64 -9.95 -14.18 3.70
CA PHE A 64 -8.90 -15.04 3.15
C PHE A 64 -7.60 -15.01 3.95
N GLY A 65 -7.56 -14.21 5.00
CA GLY A 65 -6.40 -14.03 5.86
C GLY A 65 -5.49 -12.89 5.42
N ARG A 66 -5.00 -12.17 6.40
CA ARG A 66 -4.19 -10.95 6.25
C ARG A 66 -2.88 -11.18 5.51
N LYS A 67 -2.25 -12.36 5.72
CA LYS A 67 -1.03 -12.74 4.99
C LYS A 67 -1.28 -12.88 3.49
N THR A 68 -2.40 -13.47 3.11
CA THR A 68 -2.78 -13.65 1.71
C THR A 68 -3.03 -12.30 1.03
N SER A 69 -3.78 -11.41 1.68
CA SER A 69 -4.01 -10.05 1.17
C SER A 69 -2.70 -9.27 1.01
N GLY A 70 -1.80 -9.34 1.99
CA GLY A 70 -0.47 -8.74 1.90
C GLY A 70 0.36 -9.28 0.73
N LEU A 71 0.35 -10.60 0.50
CA LEU A 71 1.04 -11.22 -0.65
C LEU A 71 0.46 -10.75 -1.99
N VAL A 72 -0.87 -10.69 -2.12
CA VAL A 72 -1.54 -10.15 -3.31
C VAL A 72 -1.11 -8.71 -3.57
N GLY A 73 -1.02 -7.89 -2.51
CA GLY A 73 -0.51 -6.53 -2.62
C GLY A 73 0.95 -6.47 -3.10
N VAL A 74 1.83 -7.33 -2.60
CA VAL A 74 3.22 -7.40 -3.05
C VAL A 74 3.31 -7.80 -4.53
N VAL A 75 2.54 -8.80 -4.97
CA VAL A 75 2.48 -9.20 -6.38
C VAL A 75 1.95 -8.06 -7.25
N GLY A 76 0.93 -7.33 -6.79
CA GLY A 76 0.42 -6.13 -7.46
C GLY A 76 1.48 -5.03 -7.60
N MET A 77 2.31 -4.82 -6.57
CA MET A 77 3.45 -3.89 -6.63
C MET A 77 4.48 -4.32 -7.68
N LEU A 78 4.83 -5.60 -7.74
CA LEU A 78 5.74 -6.11 -8.78
C LEU A 78 5.17 -5.89 -10.19
N GLY A 79 3.86 -6.13 -10.37
CA GLY A 79 3.17 -5.84 -11.62
C GLY A 79 3.22 -4.35 -12.00
N TYR A 80 3.03 -3.46 -11.03
CA TYR A 80 3.19 -2.02 -11.23
C TYR A 80 4.60 -1.64 -11.71
N TYR A 81 5.64 -2.14 -11.04
CA TYR A 81 7.02 -1.84 -11.44
C TYR A 81 7.37 -2.43 -12.79
N ALA A 82 6.89 -3.64 -13.10
CA ALA A 82 7.03 -4.23 -14.43
C ALA A 82 6.35 -3.36 -15.50
N ALA A 83 5.12 -2.90 -15.23
CA ALA A 83 4.40 -2.01 -16.12
C ALA A 83 5.14 -0.68 -16.37
N LEU A 84 5.77 -0.11 -15.34
CA LEU A 84 6.60 1.11 -15.51
C LEU A 84 7.77 0.90 -16.45
N LEU A 85 8.39 -0.28 -16.47
CA LEU A 85 9.53 -0.58 -17.34
C LEU A 85 9.12 -0.74 -18.82
N PHE A 86 7.92 -1.27 -19.07
CA PHE A 86 7.49 -1.64 -20.41
C PHE A 86 6.43 -0.69 -21.01
N ALA A 87 5.71 0.04 -20.18
CA ALA A 87 4.62 0.91 -20.65
C ALA A 87 5.17 2.20 -21.24
N ARG A 88 4.90 2.40 -22.53
CA ARG A 88 5.22 3.62 -23.28
C ARG A 88 3.97 4.45 -23.59
N SER A 89 2.79 3.97 -23.26
CA SER A 89 1.51 4.62 -23.51
C SER A 89 0.97 5.25 -22.22
N PRO A 90 0.44 6.50 -22.25
CA PRO A 90 -0.18 7.13 -21.09
C PRO A 90 -1.31 6.29 -20.48
N LEU A 91 -2.11 5.64 -21.34
CA LEU A 91 -3.23 4.81 -20.91
C LEU A 91 -2.78 3.57 -20.11
N LEU A 92 -1.72 2.91 -20.56
CA LEU A 92 -1.14 1.77 -19.84
C LEU A 92 -0.56 2.20 -18.49
N LEU A 93 0.04 3.39 -18.42
CA LEU A 93 0.56 3.93 -17.17
C LEU A 93 -0.56 4.31 -16.20
N ILE A 94 -1.68 4.87 -16.67
CA ILE A 94 -2.86 5.11 -15.83
C ILE A 94 -3.34 3.80 -15.21
N GLY A 95 -3.43 2.72 -15.99
CA GLY A 95 -3.78 1.39 -15.49
C GLY A 95 -2.76 0.84 -14.48
N ALA A 96 -1.47 1.05 -14.72
CA ALA A 96 -0.41 0.66 -13.80
C ALA A 96 -0.51 1.41 -12.46
N PHE A 97 -0.79 2.70 -12.48
CA PHE A 97 -1.01 3.49 -11.27
C PHE A 97 -2.28 3.08 -10.51
N ALA A 98 -3.35 2.70 -11.21
CA ALA A 98 -4.53 2.11 -10.59
C ALA A 98 -4.20 0.77 -9.90
N LEU A 99 -3.40 -0.09 -10.55
CA LEU A 99 -2.90 -1.34 -9.97
C LEU A 99 -2.05 -1.08 -8.71
N LYS A 100 -1.21 -0.03 -8.72
CA LYS A 100 -0.48 0.41 -7.53
C LYS A 100 -1.44 0.77 -6.39
N GLY A 101 -2.53 1.50 -6.68
CA GLY A 101 -3.55 1.86 -5.69
C GLY A 101 -4.16 0.62 -5.04
N PHE A 102 -4.55 -0.38 -5.83
CA PHE A 102 -5.01 -1.68 -5.35
C PHE A 102 -3.97 -2.39 -4.48
N ALA A 103 -2.74 -2.47 -4.94
CA ALA A 103 -1.65 -3.12 -4.23
C ALA A 103 -1.39 -2.48 -2.86
N VAL A 104 -1.36 -1.15 -2.79
CA VAL A 104 -1.18 -0.39 -1.53
C VAL A 104 -2.37 -0.62 -0.60
N ALA A 105 -3.61 -0.63 -1.10
CA ALA A 105 -4.79 -0.91 -0.28
C ALA A 105 -4.74 -2.32 0.36
N CYS A 106 -4.29 -3.35 -0.40
CA CYS A 106 -4.10 -4.71 0.13
C CYS A 106 -3.04 -4.77 1.24
N VAL A 107 -1.93 -4.06 1.07
CA VAL A 107 -0.80 -4.07 2.04
C VAL A 107 -1.17 -3.28 3.30
N SER A 108 -1.71 -2.06 3.16
CA SER A 108 -2.04 -1.19 4.30
C SER A 108 -3.06 -1.84 5.22
N GLY A 109 -4.17 -2.35 4.69
CA GLY A 109 -5.19 -3.04 5.48
C GLY A 109 -4.65 -4.27 6.21
N SER A 110 -3.75 -5.03 5.59
CA SER A 110 -3.12 -6.20 6.20
C SER A 110 -2.22 -5.83 7.37
N ILE A 111 -1.42 -4.78 7.25
CA ILE A 111 -0.46 -4.35 8.28
C ILE A 111 -1.16 -3.72 9.48
N GLU A 112 -2.12 -2.82 9.25
CA GLU A 112 -2.91 -2.22 10.33
C GLU A 112 -3.64 -3.27 11.16
N ALA A 113 -4.22 -4.25 10.48
CA ALA A 113 -4.94 -5.32 11.13
C ALA A 113 -4.01 -6.24 11.96
N ILE A 114 -2.82 -6.59 11.46
CA ILE A 114 -1.82 -7.35 12.23
C ILE A 114 -1.38 -6.56 13.48
N TYR A 115 -1.23 -5.25 13.35
CA TYR A 115 -0.87 -4.39 14.48
C TYR A 115 -1.97 -4.37 15.55
N ILE A 116 -3.24 -4.17 15.16
CA ILE A 116 -4.38 -4.15 16.07
C ILE A 116 -4.50 -5.48 16.83
N ASP A 117 -4.34 -6.62 16.15
CA ASP A 117 -4.38 -7.94 16.79
C ASP A 117 -3.25 -8.12 17.79
N SER A 118 -2.03 -7.69 17.46
CA SER A 118 -0.90 -7.82 18.37
C SER A 118 -1.08 -7.01 19.65
N VAL A 119 -1.71 -5.83 19.54
CA VAL A 119 -2.02 -4.97 20.70
C VAL A 119 -3.19 -5.53 21.52
N SER A 120 -4.23 -6.05 20.86
CA SER A 120 -5.40 -6.63 21.51
C SER A 120 -5.05 -7.90 22.30
N GLN A 121 -4.22 -8.79 21.73
CA GLN A 121 -3.77 -10.00 22.44
C GLN A 121 -2.92 -9.66 23.68
N ASP A 122 -2.07 -8.63 23.60
CA ASP A 122 -1.23 -8.20 24.72
C ASP A 122 -2.11 -7.62 25.88
N GLN A 123 -3.25 -7.01 25.56
CA GLN A 123 -4.21 -6.55 26.55
C GLN A 123 -4.97 -7.70 27.21
N LEU A 124 -5.39 -8.71 26.45
CA LEU A 124 -6.08 -9.89 26.97
C LEU A 124 -5.18 -10.71 27.91
N VAL A 125 -3.91 -10.89 27.56
CA VAL A 125 -2.92 -11.56 28.41
C VAL A 125 -2.72 -10.82 29.73
N ARG A 126 -2.72 -9.48 29.73
CA ARG A 126 -2.61 -8.70 30.96
C ARG A 126 -3.84 -8.80 31.88
N LEU A 127 -5.03 -8.90 31.32
CA LEU A 127 -6.26 -9.08 32.09
C LEU A 127 -6.30 -10.46 32.76
N ASN A 128 -5.84 -11.50 32.08
CA ASN A 128 -5.80 -12.87 32.63
C ASN A 128 -4.66 -13.12 33.63
N VAL A 129 -3.70 -12.20 33.79
CA VAL A 129 -2.59 -12.30 34.76
C VAL A 129 -2.94 -11.58 36.07
N VAL A 130 -4.04 -10.82 36.12
CA VAL A 130 -4.47 -10.05 37.30
C VAL A 130 -5.55 -10.81 38.14
N GLU A 131 -6.02 -11.98 37.66
CA GLU A 131 -6.81 -12.94 38.47
C GLU A 131 -5.89 -14.00 39.11
#